data_afff9e45a59e96a397e2c7abba740ae8
#
_entry.id   afff9e45a59e96a397e2c7abba740ae8
#
_cell.length_a   1.000
_cell.length_b   1.000
_cell.length_c   1.000
_cell.angle_alpha   90.00
_cell.angle_beta   90.00
_cell.angle_gamma   90.00
#
_symmetry.space_group_name_H-M   'P 1'
#
loop_
_entity.id
_entity.type
_entity.pdbx_description
1 polymer ?
#
loop_
_entity_poly.entity_id
_entity_poly.type
_entity_poly.pdbx_seq_one_letter_code
_entity_poly.pdbx_strand_id
1 'polypeptide(L)'
;ELAIAAADVIVMVTDVKTGVTAADQDVANMLLRSRKPVCLAVNKCDSVGPTNPDVYEFYALGLGDPIEVSAVHGHGTGDLLDWCVAHFPASSEQEDEGEVINVAIIGKPNVGKSSLLNRILGQERVIVSNVAGTTRDAIDSYFENEFGKYRFIDTAGMRRKSKVDDAIEKYSNLRSIAAIERADVCLILIDAVEGVTEQDTKIAGLAHEAGKASIIVVNKWDLVDKDTNTMAEKTAEIRRDLSYLTYAPIIFLSALTGQRVGKLYERINAVANQSAMRITTGMLNNILEDATARVQPPTDKGRRLKIYYMTQVSVKPPHFVIFCNDARLFHFSYQRYLENQLRGVFGLEGTPIRLTIRQKGDKLRATCSAAATAQSSCRTPACTTTSAKKAVETPA
;
A
#
# COMPACT_ATOMS: atom_id res chain seq x y z
N GLU A 1 -21.67 3.91 -13.19
CA GLU A 1 -22.28 4.87 -12.25
C GLU A 1 -21.45 5.04 -10.97
N LEU A 2 -21.07 3.96 -10.27
CA LEU A 2 -20.27 4.05 -9.03
C LEU A 2 -18.92 4.76 -9.24
N ALA A 3 -18.20 4.48 -10.32
CA ALA A 3 -16.94 5.14 -10.65
C ALA A 3 -17.14 6.63 -10.94
N ILE A 4 -18.20 6.99 -11.66
CA ILE A 4 -18.57 8.38 -11.94
C ILE A 4 -18.90 9.12 -10.64
N ALA A 5 -19.61 8.48 -9.72
CA ALA A 5 -19.93 9.08 -8.41
C ALA A 5 -18.69 9.35 -7.56
N ALA A 6 -17.66 8.49 -7.66
CA ALA A 6 -16.45 8.56 -6.85
C ALA A 6 -15.37 9.48 -7.42
N ALA A 7 -15.36 9.76 -8.72
CA ALA A 7 -14.31 10.54 -9.37
C ALA A 7 -14.50 12.04 -9.14
N ASP A 8 -13.43 12.80 -9.00
CA ASP A 8 -13.43 14.27 -8.99
C ASP A 8 -13.33 14.84 -10.41
N VAL A 9 -12.55 14.20 -11.26
CA VAL A 9 -12.36 14.49 -12.69
C VAL A 9 -12.55 13.21 -13.49
N ILE A 10 -13.14 13.31 -14.67
CA ILE A 10 -13.43 12.16 -15.53
C ILE A 10 -12.73 12.36 -16.87
N VAL A 11 -12.04 11.34 -17.35
CA VAL A 11 -11.48 11.31 -18.71
C VAL A 11 -12.26 10.28 -19.53
N MET A 12 -12.97 10.74 -20.57
CA MET A 12 -13.58 9.89 -21.56
C MET A 12 -12.61 9.67 -22.71
N VAL A 13 -12.27 8.40 -22.96
CA VAL A 13 -11.33 8.05 -24.03
C VAL A 13 -12.09 7.46 -25.22
N THR A 14 -11.90 8.04 -26.40
CA THR A 14 -12.48 7.58 -27.68
C THR A 14 -11.37 7.22 -28.66
N ASP A 15 -11.71 6.59 -29.78
CA ASP A 15 -10.77 6.15 -30.82
C ASP A 15 -11.04 6.90 -32.12
N VAL A 16 -10.06 7.70 -32.57
CA VAL A 16 -10.21 8.50 -33.82
C VAL A 16 -10.50 7.63 -35.06
N LYS A 17 -9.96 6.38 -35.06
CA LYS A 17 -10.12 5.49 -36.25
C LYS A 17 -11.53 4.89 -36.37
N THR A 18 -12.25 4.81 -35.28
CA THR A 18 -13.64 4.29 -35.27
C THR A 18 -14.70 5.38 -35.45
N GLY A 19 -14.29 6.65 -35.29
CA GLY A 19 -15.21 7.78 -35.22
C GLY A 19 -16.14 7.73 -34.01
N VAL A 20 -17.15 8.59 -33.99
CA VAL A 20 -18.17 8.65 -32.92
C VAL A 20 -19.13 7.50 -33.02
N THR A 21 -19.22 6.66 -32.01
CA THR A 21 -20.18 5.53 -31.97
C THR A 21 -21.42 5.88 -31.14
N ALA A 22 -22.51 5.13 -31.33
CA ALA A 22 -23.73 5.29 -30.53
C ALA A 22 -23.45 5.04 -29.04
N ALA A 23 -22.52 4.11 -28.69
CA ALA A 23 -22.10 3.85 -27.32
C ALA A 23 -21.36 5.06 -26.71
N ASP A 24 -20.55 5.75 -27.50
CA ASP A 24 -19.88 6.97 -27.05
C ASP A 24 -20.88 8.07 -26.71
N GLN A 25 -21.92 8.20 -27.55
CA GLN A 25 -23.00 9.16 -27.33
C GLN A 25 -23.78 8.87 -26.03
N ASP A 26 -24.08 7.60 -25.76
CA ASP A 26 -24.78 7.18 -24.54
C ASP A 26 -23.93 7.47 -23.29
N VAL A 27 -22.64 7.17 -23.36
CA VAL A 27 -21.70 7.48 -22.26
C VAL A 27 -21.56 8.99 -22.07
N ALA A 28 -21.40 9.77 -23.14
CA ALA A 28 -21.33 11.22 -23.09
C ALA A 28 -22.56 11.83 -22.43
N ASN A 29 -23.76 11.38 -22.80
CA ASN A 29 -25.01 11.82 -22.18
C ASN A 29 -25.08 11.51 -20.68
N MET A 30 -24.54 10.35 -20.26
CA MET A 30 -24.43 9.97 -18.84
C MET A 30 -23.45 10.89 -18.10
N LEU A 31 -22.31 11.20 -18.70
CA LEU A 31 -21.27 12.06 -18.12
C LEU A 31 -21.75 13.51 -17.99
N LEU A 32 -22.46 14.05 -18.98
CA LEU A 32 -23.04 15.39 -18.93
C LEU A 32 -24.02 15.54 -17.76
N ARG A 33 -24.80 14.49 -17.47
CA ARG A 33 -25.74 14.49 -16.33
C ARG A 33 -25.03 14.50 -14.97
N SER A 34 -23.78 14.03 -14.89
CA SER A 34 -23.02 13.96 -13.65
C SER A 34 -22.59 15.34 -13.13
N ARG A 35 -22.56 16.37 -13.99
CA ARG A 35 -22.08 17.73 -13.73
C ARG A 35 -20.64 17.81 -13.19
N LYS A 36 -19.86 16.77 -13.42
CA LYS A 36 -18.44 16.74 -13.05
C LYS A 36 -17.57 17.23 -14.21
N PRO A 37 -16.35 17.73 -13.97
CA PRO A 37 -15.41 18.02 -15.05
C PRO A 37 -15.12 16.77 -15.86
N VAL A 38 -15.37 16.83 -17.18
CA VAL A 38 -15.11 15.73 -18.10
C VAL A 38 -14.16 16.21 -19.18
N CYS A 39 -13.04 15.51 -19.35
CA CYS A 39 -12.12 15.67 -20.46
C CYS A 39 -12.40 14.64 -21.53
N LEU A 40 -12.52 15.05 -22.78
CA LEU A 40 -12.61 14.15 -23.92
C LEU A 40 -11.22 13.93 -24.54
N ALA A 41 -10.69 12.73 -24.41
CA ALA A 41 -9.40 12.34 -24.99
C ALA A 41 -9.65 11.46 -26.23
N VAL A 42 -9.28 11.96 -27.40
CA VAL A 42 -9.36 11.21 -28.65
C VAL A 42 -8.03 10.51 -28.90
N ASN A 43 -8.03 9.19 -28.74
CA ASN A 43 -6.82 8.37 -28.82
C ASN A 43 -6.54 7.85 -30.25
N LYS A 44 -5.33 7.35 -30.46
CA LYS A 44 -4.77 6.85 -31.71
C LYS A 44 -4.52 7.95 -32.77
N CYS A 45 -4.34 9.18 -32.35
CA CYS A 45 -3.84 10.26 -33.18
C CYS A 45 -2.32 10.09 -33.38
N ASP A 46 -1.93 9.13 -34.23
CA ASP A 46 -0.54 8.69 -34.38
C ASP A 46 0.29 9.59 -35.32
N SER A 47 -0.36 10.52 -36.05
CA SER A 47 0.31 11.45 -36.96
C SER A 47 0.85 12.66 -36.20
N VAL A 48 2.15 12.93 -36.37
CA VAL A 48 2.79 14.19 -35.93
C VAL A 48 2.54 15.24 -36.98
N GLY A 49 1.67 16.21 -36.70
CA GLY A 49 1.34 17.26 -37.66
C GLY A 49 0.20 18.15 -37.19
N PRO A 50 -0.38 18.97 -38.08
CA PRO A 50 -1.55 19.77 -37.74
C PRO A 50 -2.69 18.86 -37.30
N THR A 51 -3.59 19.39 -36.46
CA THR A 51 -4.76 18.70 -35.88
C THR A 51 -5.43 17.76 -36.89
N ASN A 52 -5.65 16.50 -36.48
CA ASN A 52 -6.30 15.53 -37.36
C ASN A 52 -7.75 15.98 -37.60
N PRO A 53 -8.19 16.20 -38.87
CA PRO A 53 -9.54 16.64 -39.19
C PRO A 53 -10.64 15.74 -38.62
N ASP A 54 -10.37 14.45 -38.44
CA ASP A 54 -11.34 13.47 -37.92
C ASP A 54 -11.68 13.72 -36.43
N VAL A 55 -10.83 14.48 -35.70
CA VAL A 55 -11.08 14.84 -34.30
C VAL A 55 -12.23 15.82 -34.15
N TYR A 56 -12.53 16.60 -35.19
CA TYR A 56 -13.65 17.55 -35.14
C TYR A 56 -15.02 16.87 -35.03
N GLU A 57 -15.15 15.62 -35.48
CA GLU A 57 -16.39 14.84 -35.34
C GLU A 57 -16.77 14.67 -33.85
N PHE A 58 -15.78 14.60 -32.94
CA PHE A 58 -16.01 14.34 -31.52
C PHE A 58 -16.59 15.53 -30.74
N TYR A 59 -16.63 16.74 -31.33
CA TYR A 59 -17.40 17.86 -30.78
C TYR A 59 -18.89 17.55 -30.67
N ALA A 60 -19.42 16.64 -31.51
CA ALA A 60 -20.80 16.19 -31.44
C ALA A 60 -21.19 15.55 -30.10
N LEU A 61 -20.23 15.10 -29.31
CA LEU A 61 -20.44 14.54 -27.96
C LEU A 61 -20.78 15.60 -26.91
N GLY A 62 -20.50 16.91 -27.16
CA GLY A 62 -20.83 18.02 -26.27
C GLY A 62 -20.03 18.08 -24.98
N LEU A 63 -18.88 17.41 -24.91
CA LEU A 63 -18.03 17.34 -23.72
C LEU A 63 -16.93 18.40 -23.66
N GLY A 64 -16.96 19.39 -24.56
CA GLY A 64 -15.92 20.43 -24.70
C GLY A 64 -14.89 20.09 -25.77
N ASP A 65 -13.73 20.77 -25.69
CA ASP A 65 -12.65 20.60 -26.68
C ASP A 65 -11.98 19.23 -26.53
N PRO A 66 -11.95 18.42 -27.59
CA PRO A 66 -11.27 17.14 -27.55
C PRO A 66 -9.74 17.31 -27.53
N ILE A 67 -9.07 16.57 -26.64
CA ILE A 67 -7.61 16.51 -26.57
C ILE A 67 -7.13 15.33 -27.40
N GLU A 68 -6.28 15.62 -28.40
CA GLU A 68 -5.65 14.59 -29.24
C GLU A 68 -4.58 13.86 -28.43
N VAL A 69 -4.66 12.53 -28.37
CA VAL A 69 -3.67 11.72 -27.69
C VAL A 69 -3.22 10.53 -28.53
N SER A 70 -1.97 10.12 -28.39
CA SER A 70 -1.49 8.83 -28.85
C SER A 70 -0.86 8.08 -27.69
N ALA A 71 -1.58 7.12 -27.12
CA ALA A 71 -1.08 6.32 -26.01
C ALA A 71 0.15 5.48 -26.39
N VAL A 72 0.35 5.16 -27.68
CA VAL A 72 1.51 4.39 -28.16
C VAL A 72 2.75 5.27 -28.23
N HIS A 73 2.61 6.52 -28.69
CA HIS A 73 3.72 7.44 -28.94
C HIS A 73 3.89 8.47 -27.82
N GLY A 74 2.94 8.59 -26.89
CA GLY A 74 2.97 9.54 -25.78
C GLY A 74 2.63 10.98 -26.19
N HIS A 75 2.14 11.23 -27.40
CA HIS A 75 1.70 12.56 -27.84
C HIS A 75 0.41 12.97 -27.12
N GLY A 76 0.28 14.26 -26.76
CA GLY A 76 -0.89 14.86 -26.14
C GLY A 76 -1.15 14.40 -24.70
N THR A 77 -0.34 13.48 -24.15
CA THR A 77 -0.52 13.00 -22.77
C THR A 77 -0.17 14.06 -21.74
N GLY A 78 0.74 14.98 -22.04
CA GLY A 78 1.05 16.14 -21.20
C GLY A 78 -0.15 17.07 -21.08
N ASP A 79 -0.72 17.48 -22.20
CA ASP A 79 -1.89 18.37 -22.24
C ASP A 79 -3.11 17.78 -21.52
N LEU A 80 -3.31 16.44 -21.67
CA LEU A 80 -4.34 15.71 -20.94
C LEU A 80 -4.13 15.77 -19.42
N LEU A 81 -2.89 15.56 -18.95
CA LEU A 81 -2.57 15.60 -17.53
C LEU A 81 -2.67 17.03 -16.98
N ASP A 82 -2.21 18.03 -17.72
CA ASP A 82 -2.31 19.44 -17.35
C ASP A 82 -3.79 19.86 -17.23
N TRP A 83 -4.63 19.40 -18.16
CA TRP A 83 -6.07 19.62 -18.08
C TRP A 83 -6.68 18.99 -16.82
N CYS A 84 -6.31 17.74 -16.50
CA CYS A 84 -6.77 17.06 -15.29
C CYS A 84 -6.37 17.82 -14.03
N VAL A 85 -5.10 18.23 -13.92
CA VAL A 85 -4.58 18.97 -12.76
C VAL A 85 -5.29 20.31 -12.59
N ALA A 86 -5.59 21.03 -13.69
CA ALA A 86 -6.29 22.29 -13.66
C ALA A 86 -7.76 22.19 -13.17
N HIS A 87 -8.36 21.00 -13.33
CA HIS A 87 -9.76 20.75 -12.97
C HIS A 87 -9.93 19.93 -11.70
N PHE A 88 -8.84 19.54 -11.03
CA PHE A 88 -8.99 19.02 -9.67
C PHE A 88 -9.64 20.10 -8.79
N PRO A 89 -10.58 19.70 -7.92
CA PRO A 89 -11.08 20.63 -6.92
C PRO A 89 -9.86 21.26 -6.24
N ALA A 90 -9.82 22.60 -6.21
CA ALA A 90 -8.81 23.29 -5.43
C ALA A 90 -8.84 22.60 -4.08
N SER A 91 -7.75 21.91 -3.72
CA SER A 91 -7.58 21.46 -2.35
C SER A 91 -7.85 22.72 -1.56
N SER A 92 -9.00 22.75 -0.83
CA SER A 92 -9.20 23.73 0.22
C SER A 92 -7.84 23.77 0.88
N GLU A 93 -7.18 24.94 0.85
CA GLU A 93 -5.90 25.16 1.48
C GLU A 93 -5.98 24.39 2.79
N GLN A 94 -5.39 23.20 2.79
CA GLN A 94 -5.08 22.56 4.04
C GLN A 94 -4.14 23.59 4.62
N GLU A 95 -4.70 24.45 5.47
CA GLU A 95 -3.92 25.16 6.47
C GLU A 95 -2.90 24.12 6.89
N ASP A 96 -1.67 24.48 6.89
CA ASP A 96 -0.48 23.66 7.18
C ASP A 96 -0.74 22.82 8.46
N GLU A 97 -1.70 21.89 8.36
CA GLU A 97 -2.07 20.93 9.37
C GLU A 97 -0.91 19.97 9.34
N GLY A 98 0.06 20.24 10.20
CA GLY A 98 1.27 19.46 10.36
C GLY A 98 0.98 17.98 10.11
N GLU A 99 1.82 17.33 9.34
CA GLU A 99 1.64 16.01 8.71
C GLU A 99 0.87 15.03 9.63
N VAL A 100 -0.40 14.75 9.30
CA VAL A 100 -1.27 13.83 10.07
C VAL A 100 -0.84 12.41 9.78
N ILE A 101 -0.44 11.68 10.81
CA ILE A 101 -0.02 10.27 10.68
C ILE A 101 -1.26 9.36 10.78
N ASN A 102 -1.52 8.59 9.73
CA ASN A 102 -2.59 7.61 9.70
C ASN A 102 -2.16 6.31 10.40
N VAL A 103 -2.86 5.92 11.46
CA VAL A 103 -2.51 4.77 12.30
C VAL A 103 -3.63 3.73 12.27
N ALA A 104 -3.29 2.49 11.89
CA ALA A 104 -4.19 1.34 12.02
C ALA A 104 -3.81 0.50 13.23
N ILE A 105 -4.80 0.10 14.03
CA ILE A 105 -4.64 -0.84 15.14
C ILE A 105 -5.15 -2.21 14.69
N ILE A 106 -4.25 -3.17 14.51
CA ILE A 106 -4.57 -4.52 14.01
C ILE A 106 -4.17 -5.58 15.05
N GLY A 107 -4.78 -6.75 14.97
CA GLY A 107 -4.51 -7.87 15.88
C GLY A 107 -5.77 -8.72 16.06
N LYS A 108 -5.62 -9.90 16.66
CA LYS A 108 -6.72 -10.83 16.93
C LYS A 108 -7.82 -10.26 17.83
N PRO A 109 -9.01 -10.86 17.92
CA PRO A 109 -10.04 -10.49 18.88
C PRO A 109 -9.50 -10.53 20.32
N ASN A 110 -10.03 -9.69 21.20
CA ASN A 110 -9.74 -9.65 22.65
C ASN A 110 -8.28 -9.33 23.06
N VAL A 111 -7.39 -9.00 22.13
CA VAL A 111 -6.01 -8.56 22.42
C VAL A 111 -5.95 -7.17 23.08
N GLY A 112 -7.07 -6.43 23.11
CA GLY A 112 -7.17 -5.12 23.75
C GLY A 112 -7.12 -3.92 22.80
N LYS A 113 -7.44 -4.08 21.51
CA LYS A 113 -7.48 -2.97 20.52
C LYS A 113 -8.39 -1.83 20.97
N SER A 114 -9.63 -2.15 21.34
CA SER A 114 -10.61 -1.16 21.82
C SER A 114 -10.18 -0.50 23.13
N SER A 115 -9.54 -1.26 24.03
CA SER A 115 -9.02 -0.72 25.29
C SER A 115 -7.88 0.25 25.05
N LEU A 116 -6.96 -0.06 24.12
CA LEU A 116 -5.87 0.84 23.72
C LEU A 116 -6.42 2.12 23.09
N LEU A 117 -7.34 1.98 22.13
CA LEU A 117 -7.98 3.12 21.48
C LEU A 117 -8.70 4.03 22.51
N ASN A 118 -9.51 3.44 23.42
CA ASN A 118 -10.20 4.20 24.46
C ASN A 118 -9.22 4.89 25.40
N ARG A 119 -8.10 4.25 25.74
CA ARG A 119 -7.05 4.87 26.57
C ARG A 119 -6.38 6.04 25.85
N ILE A 120 -6.14 5.92 24.56
CA ILE A 120 -5.60 6.98 23.70
C ILE A 120 -6.57 8.17 23.65
N LEU A 121 -7.85 7.90 23.35
CA LEU A 121 -8.89 8.94 23.18
C LEU A 121 -9.39 9.52 24.51
N GLY A 122 -9.17 8.84 25.63
CA GLY A 122 -9.60 9.26 26.97
C GLY A 122 -8.57 10.09 27.75
N GLN A 123 -7.46 10.52 27.13
CA GLN A 123 -6.49 11.40 27.78
C GLN A 123 -7.00 12.85 27.78
N GLU A 124 -6.90 13.56 28.89
CA GLU A 124 -7.51 14.89 29.13
C GLU A 124 -7.02 16.03 28.23
N ARG A 125 -6.01 15.80 27.39
CA ARG A 125 -5.40 16.81 26.49
C ARG A 125 -5.66 16.57 25.02
N VAL A 126 -6.78 15.92 24.70
CA VAL A 126 -7.08 15.47 23.34
C VAL A 126 -8.18 16.32 22.73
N ILE A 127 -7.90 16.98 21.63
CA ILE A 127 -8.90 17.56 20.76
C ILE A 127 -9.41 16.46 19.83
N VAL A 128 -10.55 15.86 20.17
CA VAL A 128 -11.26 14.95 19.27
C VAL A 128 -12.15 15.80 18.38
N SER A 129 -11.70 16.17 17.19
CA SER A 129 -12.57 16.82 16.22
C SER A 129 -13.31 15.75 15.40
N ASN A 130 -14.61 15.62 15.65
CA ASN A 130 -15.51 15.02 14.69
C ASN A 130 -15.77 16.06 13.60
N VAL A 131 -14.93 16.12 12.58
CA VAL A 131 -15.19 16.97 11.41
C VAL A 131 -16.38 16.38 10.67
N ALA A 132 -17.56 16.92 10.94
CA ALA A 132 -18.77 16.66 10.19
C ALA A 132 -18.65 17.37 8.83
N GLY A 133 -18.24 16.67 7.78
CA GLY A 133 -18.13 17.29 6.45
C GLY A 133 -17.86 16.34 5.30
N THR A 134 -17.35 15.15 5.57
CA THR A 134 -17.12 14.15 4.51
C THR A 134 -17.90 12.88 4.84
N THR A 135 -18.95 12.64 4.08
CA THR A 135 -19.91 11.53 4.24
C THR A 135 -19.29 10.12 4.09
N ARG A 136 -17.98 10.00 3.92
CA ARG A 136 -17.23 8.74 3.80
C ARG A 136 -16.37 8.38 5.02
N ASP A 137 -16.03 9.32 5.91
CA ASP A 137 -15.02 9.15 6.98
C ASP A 137 -15.59 9.14 8.41
N ALA A 138 -16.89 8.88 8.60
CA ALA A 138 -17.51 8.75 9.93
C ALA A 138 -16.95 7.59 10.80
N ILE A 139 -15.90 6.92 10.34
CA ILE A 139 -15.33 5.69 10.91
C ILE A 139 -13.97 5.98 11.59
N ASP A 140 -13.31 7.08 11.28
CA ASP A 140 -11.98 7.42 11.77
C ASP A 140 -12.04 8.40 12.96
N SER A 141 -11.02 8.37 13.83
CA SER A 141 -10.91 9.29 14.97
C SER A 141 -9.63 10.11 14.84
N TYR A 142 -9.77 11.43 14.85
CA TYR A 142 -8.66 12.38 14.91
C TYR A 142 -8.22 12.59 16.34
N PHE A 143 -6.93 12.70 16.51
CA PHE A 143 -6.29 12.84 17.81
C PHE A 143 -5.07 13.75 17.68
N GLU A 144 -4.98 14.77 18.52
CA GLU A 144 -3.85 15.69 18.58
C GLU A 144 -3.31 15.76 20.01
N ASN A 145 -1.99 15.68 20.15
CA ASN A 145 -1.29 15.85 21.41
C ASN A 145 0.04 16.62 21.22
N GLU A 146 0.83 16.75 22.28
CA GLU A 146 2.15 17.38 22.25
C GLU A 146 3.15 16.72 21.27
N PHE A 147 2.93 15.47 20.88
CA PHE A 147 3.79 14.72 19.95
C PHE A 147 3.39 14.88 18.48
N GLY A 148 2.16 15.31 18.18
CA GLY A 148 1.68 15.49 16.81
C GLY A 148 0.20 15.17 16.59
N LYS A 149 -0.17 15.11 15.33
CA LYS A 149 -1.54 14.85 14.87
C LYS A 149 -1.66 13.44 14.31
N TYR A 150 -2.67 12.70 14.74
CA TYR A 150 -2.88 11.31 14.37
C TYR A 150 -4.31 11.09 13.91
N ARG A 151 -4.48 10.20 12.93
CA ARG A 151 -5.79 9.69 12.51
C ARG A 151 -5.81 8.17 12.75
N PHE A 152 -6.63 7.73 13.69
CA PHE A 152 -6.84 6.30 13.92
C PHE A 152 -7.95 5.79 12.99
N ILE A 153 -7.60 4.81 12.13
CA ILE A 153 -8.46 4.29 11.06
C ILE A 153 -9.36 3.17 11.60
N ASP A 154 -10.61 3.12 11.11
CA ASP A 154 -11.64 2.11 11.43
C ASP A 154 -12.00 2.01 12.93
N THR A 155 -12.05 3.13 13.60
CA THR A 155 -12.37 3.17 15.04
C THR A 155 -13.82 2.80 15.38
N ALA A 156 -14.78 3.03 14.45
CA ALA A 156 -16.19 2.66 14.65
C ALA A 156 -16.41 1.13 14.69
N GLY A 157 -15.64 0.38 13.90
CA GLY A 157 -15.64 -1.09 13.97
C GLY A 157 -15.14 -1.61 15.32
N MET A 158 -14.18 -0.92 15.92
CA MET A 158 -13.65 -1.25 17.25
C MET A 158 -14.60 -0.89 18.39
N ARG A 159 -15.38 0.20 18.27
CA ARG A 159 -16.35 0.64 19.30
C ARG A 159 -17.63 -0.21 19.33
N ARG A 160 -18.11 -0.72 18.19
CA ARG A 160 -19.36 -1.50 18.09
C ARG A 160 -19.24 -2.97 18.55
N LYS A 161 -18.03 -3.53 18.60
CA LYS A 161 -17.75 -4.94 18.90
C LYS A 161 -17.93 -5.36 20.37
N SER A 162 -18.40 -4.50 21.26
CA SER A 162 -18.64 -4.91 22.66
C SER A 162 -19.89 -5.78 22.85
N LYS A 163 -20.66 -6.12 21.80
CA LYS A 163 -21.99 -6.76 21.96
C LYS A 163 -22.43 -7.86 20.98
N VAL A 164 -21.63 -8.30 19.99
CA VAL A 164 -22.11 -9.34 19.03
C VAL A 164 -21.03 -10.33 18.65
N ASP A 165 -21.32 -11.62 18.83
CA ASP A 165 -20.47 -12.79 18.62
C ASP A 165 -20.51 -13.39 17.19
N ASP A 166 -19.45 -14.11 16.85
CA ASP A 166 -19.26 -15.28 15.97
C ASP A 166 -19.53 -15.27 14.44
N ALA A 167 -20.36 -14.44 13.87
CA ALA A 167 -20.54 -14.46 12.39
C ALA A 167 -19.55 -13.55 11.65
N ILE A 168 -18.55 -12.95 12.32
CA ILE A 168 -17.86 -11.72 11.94
C ILE A 168 -16.38 -11.92 11.57
N GLU A 169 -15.81 -13.12 11.67
CA GLU A 169 -14.36 -13.31 11.39
C GLU A 169 -13.96 -12.95 9.95
N LYS A 170 -14.75 -13.35 8.95
CA LYS A 170 -14.48 -13.00 7.55
C LYS A 170 -14.56 -11.49 7.30
N TYR A 171 -15.54 -10.81 7.89
CA TYR A 171 -15.67 -9.34 7.81
C TYR A 171 -14.59 -8.60 8.61
N SER A 172 -14.07 -9.21 9.68
CA SER A 172 -12.99 -8.65 10.48
C SER A 172 -11.68 -8.57 9.67
N ASN A 173 -11.37 -9.60 8.87
CA ASN A 173 -10.17 -9.64 8.03
C ASN A 173 -10.23 -8.62 6.90
N LEU A 174 -11.37 -8.49 6.21
CA LEU A 174 -11.55 -7.50 5.14
C LEU A 174 -11.41 -6.06 5.66
N ARG A 175 -11.94 -5.76 6.85
CA ARG A 175 -11.77 -4.44 7.48
C ARG A 175 -10.33 -4.18 7.88
N SER A 176 -9.65 -5.19 8.40
CA SER A 176 -8.23 -5.06 8.74
C SER A 176 -7.38 -4.76 7.50
N ILE A 177 -7.68 -5.38 6.36
CA ILE A 177 -7.01 -5.11 5.09
C ILE A 177 -7.27 -3.66 4.64
N ALA A 178 -8.53 -3.21 4.65
CA ALA A 178 -8.88 -1.84 4.27
C ALA A 178 -8.24 -0.79 5.21
N ALA A 179 -8.14 -1.08 6.50
CA ALA A 179 -7.46 -0.22 7.46
C ALA A 179 -5.94 -0.19 7.22
N ILE A 180 -5.33 -1.35 6.92
CA ILE A 180 -3.91 -1.44 6.57
C ILE A 180 -3.62 -0.61 5.32
N GLU A 181 -4.42 -0.71 4.27
CA GLU A 181 -4.21 0.01 3.01
C GLU A 181 -4.18 1.53 3.18
N ARG A 182 -5.00 2.08 4.09
CA ARG A 182 -5.10 3.51 4.37
C ARG A 182 -4.07 4.02 5.38
N ALA A 183 -3.43 3.13 6.14
CA ALA A 183 -2.49 3.50 7.20
C ALA A 183 -1.11 3.86 6.68
N ASP A 184 -0.43 4.79 7.40
CA ASP A 184 1.01 5.01 7.29
C ASP A 184 1.77 4.06 8.24
N VAL A 185 1.23 3.86 9.46
CA VAL A 185 1.81 3.00 10.50
C VAL A 185 0.77 2.01 11.02
N CYS A 186 1.14 0.73 11.08
CA CYS A 186 0.33 -0.35 11.62
C CYS A 186 0.82 -0.73 13.03
N LEU A 187 -0.06 -0.65 14.03
CA LEU A 187 0.19 -1.16 15.37
C LEU A 187 -0.32 -2.61 15.45
N ILE A 188 0.60 -3.56 15.48
CA ILE A 188 0.30 -5.00 15.57
C ILE A 188 0.21 -5.38 17.04
N LEU A 189 -1.00 -5.55 17.57
CA LEU A 189 -1.22 -5.89 18.97
C LEU A 189 -1.12 -7.39 19.20
N ILE A 190 -0.31 -7.77 20.21
CA ILE A 190 -0.10 -9.14 20.68
C ILE A 190 -0.43 -9.20 22.18
N ASP A 191 -1.03 -10.27 22.64
CA ASP A 191 -1.27 -10.51 24.06
C ASP A 191 0.00 -11.01 24.74
N ALA A 192 0.46 -10.32 25.78
CA ALA A 192 1.68 -10.68 26.52
C ALA A 192 1.62 -12.03 27.23
N VAL A 193 0.42 -12.45 27.64
CA VAL A 193 0.19 -13.71 28.38
C VAL A 193 0.14 -14.88 27.41
N GLU A 194 -0.62 -14.73 26.32
CA GLU A 194 -0.84 -15.79 25.35
C GLU A 194 0.34 -15.95 24.37
N GLY A 195 1.11 -14.88 24.14
CA GLY A 195 2.21 -14.84 23.17
C GLY A 195 1.71 -14.72 21.73
N VAL A 196 2.62 -15.03 20.78
CA VAL A 196 2.33 -14.97 19.33
C VAL A 196 1.53 -16.21 18.92
N THR A 197 0.37 -16.00 18.29
CA THR A 197 -0.45 -17.07 17.74
C THR A 197 -0.38 -17.09 16.21
N GLU A 198 -0.85 -18.18 15.60
CA GLU A 198 -0.93 -18.29 14.14
C GLU A 198 -1.77 -17.16 13.51
N GLN A 199 -2.84 -16.73 14.20
CA GLN A 199 -3.67 -15.63 13.74
C GLN A 199 -2.91 -14.29 13.78
N ASP A 200 -2.10 -14.04 14.81
CA ASP A 200 -1.25 -12.87 14.90
C ASP A 200 -0.21 -12.84 13.77
N THR A 201 0.39 -13.99 13.46
CA THR A 201 1.34 -14.14 12.35
C THR A 201 0.68 -13.82 11.00
N LYS A 202 -0.54 -14.30 10.76
CA LYS A 202 -1.29 -13.98 9.52
C LYS A 202 -1.60 -12.50 9.39
N ILE A 203 -2.09 -11.87 10.47
CA ILE A 203 -2.42 -10.44 10.49
C ILE A 203 -1.17 -9.58 10.28
N ALA A 204 -0.08 -9.92 10.95
CA ALA A 204 1.21 -9.25 10.81
C ALA A 204 1.78 -9.41 9.39
N GLY A 205 1.58 -10.58 8.76
CA GLY A 205 1.93 -10.86 7.37
C GLY A 205 1.23 -9.92 6.39
N LEU A 206 -0.06 -9.65 6.58
CA LEU A 206 -0.82 -8.71 5.74
C LEU A 206 -0.22 -7.30 5.76
N ALA A 207 0.18 -6.80 6.94
CA ALA A 207 0.82 -5.48 7.04
C ALA A 207 2.20 -5.45 6.35
N HIS A 208 2.96 -6.53 6.47
CA HIS A 208 4.26 -6.69 5.82
C HIS A 208 4.13 -6.73 4.28
N GLU A 209 3.21 -7.55 3.75
CA GLU A 209 2.96 -7.68 2.31
C GLU A 209 2.44 -6.37 1.70
N ALA A 210 1.58 -5.65 2.43
CA ALA A 210 1.14 -4.31 2.04
C ALA A 210 2.28 -3.26 2.05
N GLY A 211 3.44 -3.61 2.63
CA GLY A 211 4.59 -2.71 2.71
C GLY A 211 4.41 -1.58 3.71
N LYS A 212 3.59 -1.76 4.74
CA LYS A 212 3.31 -0.72 5.73
C LYS A 212 4.34 -0.70 6.85
N ALA A 213 4.64 0.50 7.32
CA ALA A 213 5.44 0.65 8.51
C ALA A 213 4.71 0.01 9.71
N SER A 214 5.44 -0.71 10.56
CA SER A 214 4.84 -1.58 11.57
C SER A 214 5.54 -1.47 12.92
N ILE A 215 4.75 -1.48 13.98
CA ILE A 215 5.20 -1.54 15.39
C ILE A 215 4.50 -2.71 16.04
N ILE A 216 5.27 -3.60 16.69
CA ILE A 216 4.73 -4.70 17.48
C ILE A 216 4.43 -4.17 18.89
N VAL A 217 3.18 -4.26 19.29
CA VAL A 217 2.69 -3.77 20.59
C VAL A 217 2.27 -4.96 21.45
N VAL A 218 3.05 -5.27 22.45
CA VAL A 218 2.76 -6.34 23.42
C VAL A 218 1.91 -5.75 24.55
N ASN A 219 0.63 -6.02 24.48
CA ASN A 219 -0.37 -5.50 25.41
C ASN A 219 -0.64 -6.46 26.58
N LYS A 220 -1.35 -6.00 27.60
CA LYS A 220 -1.61 -6.69 28.87
C LYS A 220 -0.35 -7.02 29.66
N TRP A 221 0.65 -6.17 29.57
CA TRP A 221 1.92 -6.35 30.24
C TRP A 221 1.78 -6.29 31.79
N ASP A 222 0.66 -5.80 32.29
CA ASP A 222 0.30 -5.79 33.70
C ASP A 222 0.02 -7.18 34.27
N LEU A 223 -0.41 -8.13 33.42
CA LEU A 223 -0.78 -9.50 33.81
C LEU A 223 0.41 -10.48 33.79
N VAL A 224 1.57 -10.06 33.30
CA VAL A 224 2.77 -10.91 33.22
C VAL A 224 3.57 -10.79 34.51
N ASP A 225 3.93 -11.92 35.11
CA ASP A 225 4.90 -11.97 36.19
C ASP A 225 6.28 -11.52 35.68
N LYS A 226 6.87 -10.52 36.37
CA LYS A 226 8.05 -9.81 35.88
C LYS A 226 9.26 -10.26 36.65
N ASP A 227 10.17 -10.91 35.95
CA ASP A 227 11.53 -11.17 36.36
C ASP A 227 12.50 -10.26 35.55
N THR A 228 13.74 -10.21 35.95
CA THR A 228 14.78 -9.38 35.31
C THR A 228 14.93 -9.68 33.82
N ASN A 229 14.73 -10.93 33.40
CA ASN A 229 14.91 -11.40 32.03
C ASN A 229 13.62 -11.50 31.20
N THR A 230 12.44 -11.42 31.83
CA THR A 230 11.14 -11.67 31.19
C THR A 230 10.95 -10.86 29.89
N MET A 231 11.37 -9.59 29.89
CA MET A 231 11.24 -8.73 28.70
C MET A 231 12.16 -9.20 27.55
N ALA A 232 13.39 -9.62 27.88
CA ALA A 232 14.33 -10.12 26.88
C ALA A 232 13.88 -11.45 26.29
N GLU A 233 13.39 -12.36 27.12
CA GLU A 233 12.86 -13.67 26.71
C GLU A 233 11.65 -13.52 25.82
N LYS A 234 10.66 -12.69 26.20
CA LYS A 234 9.50 -12.39 25.37
C LYS A 234 9.87 -11.70 24.05
N THR A 235 10.87 -10.83 24.05
CA THR A 235 11.38 -10.23 22.83
C THR A 235 11.99 -11.28 21.91
N ALA A 236 12.79 -12.20 22.44
CA ALA A 236 13.39 -13.28 21.66
C ALA A 236 12.34 -14.24 21.09
N GLU A 237 11.30 -14.59 21.87
CA GLU A 237 10.16 -15.38 21.45
C GLU A 237 9.44 -14.72 20.26
N ILE A 238 9.04 -13.46 20.39
CA ILE A 238 8.36 -12.69 19.33
C ILE A 238 9.24 -12.60 18.06
N ARG A 239 10.54 -12.36 18.20
CA ARG A 239 11.47 -12.30 17.07
C ARG A 239 11.63 -13.62 16.34
N ARG A 240 11.56 -14.72 17.06
CA ARG A 240 11.58 -16.08 16.47
C ARG A 240 10.32 -16.33 15.66
N ASP A 241 9.15 -16.03 16.23
CA ASP A 241 7.85 -16.35 15.65
C ASP A 241 7.47 -15.39 14.52
N LEU A 242 7.89 -14.12 14.61
CA LEU A 242 7.74 -13.09 13.57
C LEU A 242 9.08 -12.75 12.89
N SER A 243 9.80 -13.77 12.45
CA SER A 243 11.16 -13.65 11.87
C SER A 243 11.25 -12.76 10.62
N TYR A 244 10.14 -12.54 9.89
CA TYR A 244 10.05 -11.65 8.74
C TYR A 244 9.86 -10.17 9.13
N LEU A 245 9.47 -9.87 10.39
CA LEU A 245 9.29 -8.52 10.93
C LEU A 245 10.46 -8.06 11.81
N THR A 246 11.68 -8.47 11.49
CA THR A 246 12.88 -8.10 12.28
C THR A 246 13.10 -6.59 12.39
N TYR A 247 12.60 -5.83 11.42
CA TYR A 247 12.71 -4.38 11.38
C TYR A 247 11.71 -3.65 12.30
N ALA A 248 10.60 -4.29 12.69
CA ALA A 248 9.57 -3.66 13.49
C ALA A 248 10.00 -3.53 14.96
N PRO A 249 9.97 -2.32 15.58
CA PRO A 249 10.23 -2.18 17.01
C PRO A 249 9.15 -2.86 17.85
N ILE A 250 9.55 -3.35 19.02
CA ILE A 250 8.65 -4.00 19.98
C ILE A 250 8.45 -3.06 21.18
N ILE A 251 7.19 -2.83 21.55
CA ILE A 251 6.81 -2.05 22.73
C ILE A 251 5.95 -2.90 23.65
N PHE A 252 6.30 -2.93 24.92
CA PHE A 252 5.50 -3.56 25.97
C PHE A 252 4.70 -2.50 26.71
N LEU A 253 3.36 -2.64 26.75
CA LEU A 253 2.48 -1.68 27.40
C LEU A 253 1.26 -2.37 28.03
N SER A 254 0.53 -1.64 28.86
CA SER A 254 -0.79 -2.03 29.31
C SER A 254 -1.82 -0.95 28.95
N ALA A 255 -2.75 -1.31 28.07
CA ALA A 255 -3.85 -0.43 27.70
C ALA A 255 -4.81 -0.17 28.90
N LEU A 256 -4.92 -1.12 29.81
CA LEU A 256 -5.79 -1.02 30.99
C LEU A 256 -5.21 -0.01 32.01
N THR A 257 -3.95 -0.18 32.40
CA THR A 257 -3.32 0.67 33.41
C THR A 257 -2.76 1.98 32.84
N GLY A 258 -2.55 2.06 31.53
CA GLY A 258 -1.91 3.19 30.85
C GLY A 258 -0.38 3.13 30.87
N GLN A 259 0.21 2.06 31.41
CA GLN A 259 1.66 1.91 31.52
C GLN A 259 2.32 1.95 30.14
N ARG A 260 3.28 2.87 29.92
CA ARG A 260 4.09 3.06 28.71
C ARG A 260 3.30 3.46 27.44
N VAL A 261 2.04 3.84 27.55
CA VAL A 261 1.26 4.31 26.39
C VAL A 261 1.84 5.61 25.81
N GLY A 262 2.38 6.52 26.65
CA GLY A 262 3.06 7.74 26.17
C GLY A 262 4.24 7.46 25.23
N LYS A 263 5.03 6.40 25.48
CA LYS A 263 6.15 6.01 24.61
C LYS A 263 5.72 5.50 23.23
N LEU A 264 4.44 5.16 23.06
CA LEU A 264 3.90 4.70 21.79
C LEU A 264 3.93 5.82 20.75
N TYR A 265 3.62 7.07 21.15
CA TYR A 265 3.60 8.22 20.23
C TYR A 265 5.00 8.56 19.70
N GLU A 266 6.00 8.54 20.57
CA GLU A 266 7.40 8.73 20.17
C GLU A 266 7.82 7.70 19.11
N ARG A 267 7.39 6.44 19.30
CA ARG A 267 7.69 5.36 18.35
C ARG A 267 6.92 5.47 17.06
N ILE A 268 5.63 5.87 17.10
CA ILE A 268 4.83 6.12 15.89
C ILE A 268 5.52 7.20 15.05
N ASN A 269 5.90 8.32 15.65
CA ASN A 269 6.58 9.41 14.94
C ASN A 269 7.94 8.96 14.37
N ALA A 270 8.75 8.26 15.15
CA ALA A 270 10.04 7.77 14.69
C ALA A 270 9.87 6.84 13.47
N VAL A 271 8.94 5.90 13.52
CA VAL A 271 8.68 4.94 12.44
C VAL A 271 8.07 5.61 11.21
N ALA A 272 7.14 6.56 11.40
CA ALA A 272 6.57 7.34 10.29
C ALA A 272 7.65 8.15 9.56
N ASN A 273 8.51 8.84 10.29
CA ASN A 273 9.64 9.59 9.74
C ASN A 273 10.63 8.69 9.00
N GLN A 274 10.95 7.51 9.56
CA GLN A 274 11.82 6.53 8.88
C GLN A 274 11.20 6.03 7.58
N SER A 275 9.88 5.81 7.54
CA SER A 275 9.14 5.39 6.35
C SER A 275 9.10 6.47 5.27
N ALA A 276 9.05 7.74 5.65
CA ALA A 276 9.01 8.89 4.76
C ALA A 276 10.41 9.35 4.30
N MET A 277 11.48 8.77 4.84
CA MET A 277 12.87 9.22 4.59
C MET A 277 13.23 9.13 3.12
N ARG A 278 13.72 10.25 2.57
CA ARG A 278 14.29 10.34 1.23
C ARG A 278 15.81 10.37 1.29
N ILE A 279 16.44 9.39 0.66
CA ILE A 279 17.89 9.23 0.63
C ILE A 279 18.40 9.63 -0.74
N THR A 280 19.45 10.46 -0.81
CA THR A 280 20.01 10.90 -2.07
C THR A 280 20.73 9.76 -2.80
N THR A 281 20.71 9.80 -4.13
CA THR A 281 21.36 8.78 -4.98
C THR A 281 22.86 8.70 -4.72
N GLY A 282 23.51 9.82 -4.40
CA GLY A 282 24.94 9.85 -4.05
C GLY A 282 25.24 9.04 -2.79
N MET A 283 24.47 9.24 -1.70
CA MET A 283 24.65 8.48 -0.45
C MET A 283 24.39 6.98 -0.66
N LEU A 284 23.38 6.63 -1.45
CA LEU A 284 23.06 5.23 -1.77
C LEU A 284 24.20 4.55 -2.52
N ASN A 285 24.82 5.25 -3.48
CA ASN A 285 25.92 4.68 -4.26
C ASN A 285 27.21 4.56 -3.46
N ASN A 286 27.51 5.48 -2.54
CA ASN A 286 28.64 5.36 -1.62
C ASN A 286 28.51 4.10 -0.76
N ILE A 287 27.31 3.84 -0.20
CA ILE A 287 27.06 2.63 0.60
C ILE A 287 27.14 1.37 -0.27
N LEU A 288 26.63 1.43 -1.50
CA LEU A 288 26.70 0.32 -2.43
C LEU A 288 28.17 -0.04 -2.77
N GLU A 289 29.02 0.98 -2.97
CA GLU A 289 30.45 0.83 -3.22
C GLU A 289 31.15 0.19 -2.02
N ASP A 290 30.92 0.71 -0.83
CA ASP A 290 31.43 0.15 0.44
C ASP A 290 30.97 -1.30 0.65
N ALA A 291 29.67 -1.58 0.43
CA ALA A 291 29.12 -2.91 0.58
C ALA A 291 29.72 -3.91 -0.41
N THR A 292 29.88 -3.52 -1.69
CA THR A 292 30.49 -4.38 -2.74
C THR A 292 31.98 -4.58 -2.54
N ALA A 293 32.68 -3.63 -1.90
CA ALA A 293 34.08 -3.76 -1.52
C ALA A 293 34.27 -4.77 -0.37
N ARG A 294 33.36 -4.74 0.64
CA ARG A 294 33.41 -5.67 1.79
C ARG A 294 33.03 -7.11 1.42
N VAL A 295 31.94 -7.26 0.68
CA VAL A 295 31.46 -8.55 0.22
C VAL A 295 31.28 -8.51 -1.30
N GLN A 296 32.17 -9.19 -1.99
CA GLN A 296 32.12 -9.21 -3.45
C GLN A 296 30.82 -9.81 -3.98
N PRO A 297 30.23 -9.22 -5.05
CA PRO A 297 29.04 -9.77 -5.69
C PRO A 297 29.23 -11.21 -6.15
N PRO A 298 28.18 -12.04 -6.11
CA PRO A 298 28.25 -13.46 -6.46
C PRO A 298 28.68 -13.66 -7.92
N THR A 299 29.27 -14.83 -8.17
CA THR A 299 29.66 -15.30 -9.50
C THR A 299 28.98 -16.61 -9.78
N ASP A 300 28.28 -16.74 -10.91
CA ASP A 300 27.68 -18.00 -11.37
C ASP A 300 28.25 -18.38 -12.75
N LYS A 301 28.72 -19.62 -12.88
CA LYS A 301 29.26 -20.20 -14.12
C LYS A 301 30.29 -19.27 -14.82
N GLY A 302 31.18 -18.67 -14.05
CA GLY A 302 32.21 -17.74 -14.55
C GLY A 302 31.70 -16.33 -14.90
N ARG A 303 30.42 -16.06 -14.76
CA ARG A 303 29.84 -14.71 -14.94
C ARG A 303 29.72 -14.03 -13.60
N ARG A 304 30.41 -12.91 -13.42
CA ARG A 304 30.35 -12.10 -12.20
C ARG A 304 29.19 -11.11 -12.26
N LEU A 305 28.41 -11.03 -11.16
CA LEU A 305 27.44 -9.96 -10.97
C LEU A 305 28.16 -8.61 -10.89
N LYS A 306 27.76 -7.66 -11.73
CA LYS A 306 28.26 -6.29 -11.72
C LYS A 306 27.10 -5.36 -11.42
N ILE A 307 27.17 -4.67 -10.30
CA ILE A 307 26.18 -3.67 -9.89
C ILE A 307 26.69 -2.30 -10.34
N TYR A 308 25.84 -1.51 -10.96
CA TYR A 308 26.22 -0.23 -11.51
C TYR A 308 25.88 0.93 -10.59
N TYR A 309 24.63 0.99 -10.14
CA TYR A 309 24.15 2.02 -9.22
C TYR A 309 22.82 1.62 -8.59
N MET A 310 22.43 2.35 -7.55
CA MET A 310 21.19 2.22 -6.83
C MET A 310 20.50 3.57 -6.69
N THR A 311 19.18 3.61 -6.80
CA THR A 311 18.37 4.82 -6.60
C THR A 311 17.11 4.51 -5.83
N GLN A 312 16.59 5.50 -5.08
CA GLN A 312 15.30 5.40 -4.40
C GLN A 312 14.20 5.95 -5.30
N VAL A 313 13.18 5.14 -5.59
CA VAL A 313 12.07 5.50 -6.48
C VAL A 313 10.82 5.93 -5.73
N SER A 314 10.61 5.44 -4.50
CA SER A 314 9.48 5.85 -3.67
C SER A 314 9.82 5.83 -2.18
N VAL A 315 8.97 6.47 -1.40
CA VAL A 315 8.89 6.43 0.07
C VAL A 315 7.56 5.80 0.49
N LYS A 316 7.41 5.42 1.76
CA LYS A 316 6.17 4.85 2.34
C LYS A 316 5.61 3.63 1.57
N PRO A 317 6.36 2.51 1.38
CA PRO A 317 7.67 2.19 1.97
C PRO A 317 8.86 2.66 1.11
N PRO A 318 10.07 2.75 1.69
CA PRO A 318 11.30 2.97 0.93
C PRO A 318 11.50 1.87 -0.12
N HIS A 319 11.56 2.27 -1.39
CA HIS A 319 11.73 1.38 -2.52
C HIS A 319 12.99 1.77 -3.29
N PHE A 320 13.93 0.87 -3.37
CA PHE A 320 15.20 1.06 -4.06
C PHE A 320 15.26 0.18 -5.31
N VAL A 321 15.79 0.75 -6.37
CA VAL A 321 16.07 0.02 -7.62
C VAL A 321 17.57 -0.09 -7.80
N ILE A 322 18.05 -1.31 -7.97
CA ILE A 322 19.45 -1.64 -8.19
C ILE A 322 19.62 -2.05 -9.65
N PHE A 323 20.53 -1.38 -10.35
CA PHE A 323 20.84 -1.66 -11.74
C PHE A 323 22.10 -2.52 -11.84
N CYS A 324 22.02 -3.65 -12.54
CA CYS A 324 23.11 -4.61 -12.71
C CYS A 324 23.24 -5.09 -14.15
N ASN A 325 24.27 -5.92 -14.42
CA ASN A 325 24.49 -6.52 -15.73
C ASN A 325 23.52 -7.65 -16.06
N ASP A 326 23.18 -8.49 -15.08
CA ASP A 326 22.22 -9.60 -15.23
C ASP A 326 21.50 -9.84 -13.91
N ALA A 327 20.17 -9.62 -13.89
CA ALA A 327 19.34 -9.77 -12.70
C ALA A 327 19.30 -11.21 -12.18
N ARG A 328 19.52 -12.21 -13.05
CA ARG A 328 19.52 -13.64 -12.67
C ARG A 328 20.69 -14.05 -11.79
N LEU A 329 21.79 -13.28 -11.83
CA LEU A 329 22.96 -13.49 -10.96
C LEU A 329 22.73 -12.94 -9.55
N PHE A 330 21.67 -12.19 -9.33
CA PHE A 330 21.39 -11.53 -8.05
C PHE A 330 20.71 -12.52 -7.08
N HIS A 331 21.54 -13.24 -6.31
CA HIS A 331 21.02 -14.21 -5.35
C HIS A 331 20.34 -13.51 -4.18
N PHE A 332 19.26 -14.12 -3.63
CA PHE A 332 18.48 -13.53 -2.53
C PHE A 332 19.31 -13.24 -1.27
N SER A 333 20.35 -14.05 -0.98
CA SER A 333 21.23 -13.81 0.16
C SER A 333 22.03 -12.50 0.01
N TYR A 334 22.44 -12.15 -1.21
CA TYR A 334 23.13 -10.89 -1.47
C TYR A 334 22.18 -9.70 -1.42
N GLN A 335 20.94 -9.88 -1.84
CA GLN A 335 19.87 -8.89 -1.67
C GLN A 335 19.65 -8.58 -0.17
N ARG A 336 19.54 -9.63 0.65
CA ARG A 336 19.40 -9.50 2.11
C ARG A 336 20.61 -8.86 2.77
N TYR A 337 21.81 -9.14 2.27
CA TYR A 337 23.02 -8.47 2.72
C TYR A 337 22.96 -6.95 2.46
N LEU A 338 22.59 -6.54 1.25
CA LEU A 338 22.47 -5.11 0.90
C LEU A 338 21.36 -4.43 1.70
N GLU A 339 20.24 -5.09 1.93
CA GLU A 339 19.18 -4.58 2.82
C GLU A 339 19.71 -4.34 4.23
N ASN A 340 20.46 -5.27 4.78
CA ASN A 340 21.07 -5.11 6.10
C ASN A 340 22.09 -3.97 6.14
N GLN A 341 22.85 -3.73 5.08
CA GLN A 341 23.77 -2.58 4.98
C GLN A 341 22.99 -1.26 4.98
N LEU A 342 21.90 -1.17 4.21
CA LEU A 342 21.03 0.01 4.20
C LEU A 342 20.44 0.28 5.59
N ARG A 343 19.96 -0.76 6.27
CA ARG A 343 19.45 -0.64 7.65
C ARG A 343 20.53 -0.24 8.65
N GLY A 344 21.73 -0.76 8.49
CA GLY A 344 22.85 -0.43 9.37
C GLY A 344 23.25 1.04 9.32
N VAL A 345 23.12 1.68 8.15
CA VAL A 345 23.52 3.08 7.95
C VAL A 345 22.36 4.05 8.18
N PHE A 346 21.17 3.76 7.66
CA PHE A 346 20.04 4.70 7.70
C PHE A 346 19.03 4.39 8.83
N GLY A 347 19.20 3.29 9.53
CA GLY A 347 18.23 2.81 10.53
C GLY A 347 17.06 2.11 9.87
N LEU A 348 16.16 2.84 9.20
CA LEU A 348 14.93 2.35 8.55
C LEU A 348 14.15 1.39 9.48
N GLU A 349 14.11 1.73 10.79
CA GLU A 349 13.40 0.97 11.82
C GLU A 349 11.89 1.08 11.58
N GLY A 350 11.18 -0.01 11.78
CA GLY A 350 9.73 -0.05 11.66
C GLY A 350 9.21 -0.08 10.22
N THR A 351 10.06 0.09 9.21
CA THR A 351 9.60 0.12 7.80
C THR A 351 10.21 -1.03 6.98
N PRO A 352 9.39 -1.72 6.16
CA PRO A 352 9.92 -2.69 5.21
C PRO A 352 10.67 -1.97 4.09
N ILE A 353 11.72 -2.60 3.59
CA ILE A 353 12.48 -2.13 2.42
C ILE A 353 12.07 -2.95 1.21
N ARG A 354 11.73 -2.30 0.11
CA ARG A 354 11.53 -2.95 -1.19
C ARG A 354 12.77 -2.77 -2.04
N LEU A 355 13.36 -3.89 -2.49
CA LEU A 355 14.48 -3.89 -3.43
C LEU A 355 14.01 -4.49 -4.76
N THR A 356 14.14 -3.73 -5.85
CA THR A 356 13.90 -4.21 -7.20
C THR A 356 15.22 -4.22 -7.96
N ILE A 357 15.53 -5.36 -8.57
CA ILE A 357 16.74 -5.55 -9.38
C ILE A 357 16.38 -5.40 -10.84
N ARG A 358 17.10 -4.56 -11.57
CA ARG A 358 16.91 -4.32 -13.00
C ARG A 358 18.21 -4.49 -13.78
N GLN A 359 18.06 -4.95 -15.02
CA GLN A 359 19.16 -5.04 -15.94
C GLN A 359 19.37 -3.68 -16.62
N LYS A 360 20.63 -3.28 -16.87
CA LYS A 360 20.93 -2.04 -17.57
C LYS A 360 20.39 -2.13 -19.01
N GLY A 361 19.45 -1.24 -19.35
CA GLY A 361 18.77 -1.21 -20.65
C GLY A 361 17.27 -1.52 -20.58
N ASP A 362 16.77 -2.06 -19.46
CA ASP A 362 15.33 -2.18 -19.25
C ASP A 362 14.72 -0.78 -19.09
N LYS A 363 13.82 -0.41 -20.02
CA LYS A 363 13.07 0.86 -19.93
C LYS A 363 12.23 0.82 -18.64
N LEU A 364 12.21 1.93 -17.92
CA LEU A 364 11.31 2.17 -16.78
C LEU A 364 9.85 2.08 -17.28
N ARG A 365 9.26 0.89 -17.26
CA ARG A 365 7.80 0.77 -17.27
C ARG A 365 7.35 1.07 -15.86
N ALA A 366 6.63 2.16 -15.68
CA ALA A 366 5.91 2.44 -14.45
C ALA A 366 4.98 1.26 -14.18
N THR A 367 5.36 0.38 -13.26
CA THR A 367 4.48 -0.71 -12.81
C THR A 367 3.48 -0.15 -11.83
N CYS A 368 2.42 0.45 -12.36
CA CYS A 368 1.14 0.55 -11.68
C CYS A 368 0.52 -0.87 -11.74
N SER A 369 0.91 -1.77 -10.85
CA SER A 369 0.30 -3.10 -10.75
C SER A 369 0.66 -3.74 -9.41
N ALA A 370 -0.12 -3.45 -8.41
CA ALA A 370 -0.16 -4.23 -7.17
C ALA A 370 -1.56 -4.75 -6.84
N ALA A 371 -2.49 -4.76 -7.81
CA ALA A 371 -3.88 -5.21 -7.57
C ALA A 371 -4.41 -6.29 -8.53
N ALA A 372 -3.58 -6.90 -9.40
CA ALA A 372 -4.08 -7.81 -10.44
C ALA A 372 -3.54 -9.25 -10.38
N THR A 373 -2.83 -9.67 -9.35
CA THR A 373 -2.18 -11.02 -9.35
C THR A 373 -2.83 -12.05 -8.41
N ALA A 374 -4.03 -11.80 -7.90
CA ALA A 374 -4.72 -12.75 -7.02
C ALA A 374 -5.84 -13.59 -7.69
N GLN A 375 -5.93 -13.62 -9.03
CA GLN A 375 -7.03 -14.34 -9.71
C GLN A 375 -6.61 -15.39 -10.75
N SER A 376 -5.40 -15.94 -10.74
CA SER A 376 -5.02 -16.95 -11.73
C SER A 376 -4.47 -18.27 -11.19
N SER A 377 -4.92 -18.77 -10.03
CA SER A 377 -4.56 -20.09 -9.55
C SER A 377 -5.74 -20.92 -9.05
N CYS A 378 -6.82 -20.94 -9.83
CA CYS A 378 -7.87 -21.96 -9.65
C CYS A 378 -8.19 -22.58 -11.02
N ARG A 379 -7.29 -23.42 -11.53
CA ARG A 379 -7.62 -24.36 -12.60
C ARG A 379 -8.03 -25.68 -11.95
N THR A 380 -9.31 -25.95 -11.95
CA THR A 380 -9.88 -27.27 -11.74
C THR A 380 -9.42 -28.22 -12.85
N PRO A 381 -9.02 -29.48 -12.55
CA PRO A 381 -8.70 -30.46 -13.56
C PRO A 381 -9.98 -30.92 -14.27
N ALA A 382 -9.95 -30.87 -15.60
CA ALA A 382 -11.01 -31.36 -16.45
C ALA A 382 -11.18 -32.87 -16.26
N CYS A 383 -12.41 -33.28 -15.97
CA CYS A 383 -12.88 -34.64 -15.95
C CYS A 383 -12.93 -35.17 -17.40
N THR A 384 -12.04 -36.08 -17.76
CA THR A 384 -12.08 -36.78 -19.02
C THR A 384 -13.18 -37.86 -18.98
N THR A 385 -14.28 -37.64 -19.64
CA THR A 385 -15.28 -38.66 -19.91
C THR A 385 -14.88 -39.43 -21.18
N THR A 386 -14.45 -40.67 -20.98
CA THR A 386 -14.23 -41.65 -22.04
C THR A 386 -15.56 -42.14 -22.57
N SER A 387 -15.86 -41.82 -23.81
CA SER A 387 -17.03 -42.33 -24.55
C SER A 387 -16.70 -43.72 -25.10
N ALA A 388 -17.31 -44.74 -24.53
CA ALA A 388 -17.30 -46.10 -25.08
C ALA A 388 -18.44 -46.24 -26.12
N LYS A 389 -18.07 -46.43 -27.40
CA LYS A 389 -18.98 -46.89 -28.45
C LYS A 389 -19.34 -48.34 -28.18
N LYS A 390 -20.61 -48.63 -27.95
CA LYS A 390 -21.17 -50.00 -28.09
C LYS A 390 -21.90 -50.03 -29.45
N ALA A 391 -21.42 -50.96 -30.28
CA ALA A 391 -22.12 -51.43 -31.46
C ALA A 391 -23.34 -52.26 -31.04
N VAL A 392 -24.46 -52.01 -31.68
CA VAL A 392 -25.64 -52.86 -31.58
C VAL A 392 -25.77 -53.57 -32.94
N GLU A 393 -25.52 -54.89 -32.90
CA GLU A 393 -25.95 -55.84 -33.93
C GLU A 393 -27.42 -56.18 -33.72
N THR A 394 -28.18 -56.17 -34.81
CA THR A 394 -29.55 -56.66 -34.90
C THR A 394 -29.53 -58.02 -35.57
N PRO A 395 -30.20 -59.06 -35.05
CA PRO A 395 -30.55 -60.21 -35.81
C PRO A 395 -32.01 -60.23 -36.24
N ALA A 396 -32.24 -60.67 -37.44
CA ALA A 396 -33.39 -61.26 -38.14
C ALA A 396 -34.79 -61.09 -37.56
#